data_556aafcd7208012617631d3d2a4af98d
#
_entry.id   556aafcd7208012617631d3d2a4af98d
#
_cell.length_a   1.000
_cell.length_b   1.000
_cell.length_c   1.000
_cell.angle_alpha   90.00
_cell.angle_beta   90.00
_cell.angle_gamma   90.00
#
_symmetry.space_group_name_H-M   'P 1'
#
loop_
_entity.id
_entity.type
_entity.pdbx_description
1 polymer ?
#
loop_
_entity_poly.entity_id
_entity_poly.type
_entity_poly.pdbx_seq_one_letter_code
_entity_poly.pdbx_strand_id
1 'polypeptide(L)'
;ARFEVCFHKWLDLAEYDYGVSFLTDSKYGVSIYDSQVELTLLKCGNYPNPDADRGHHEFVYSVYPHEGDWQMAGTVGEAYAINNPVTAVVRTMETVVPEAEKLPAEYEAVHISSENLVTEVLKRAEDGEGDIIRFYECWNRRTTAELVFDRQYRKISLCNMLEEEEKVLDENTDRISMKPYEIVTLRLEV
;
A
#
# COMPACT_ATOMS: atom_id res chain seq x y z
N ALA A 1 -10.68 -21.39 -2.55
CA ALA A 1 -12.05 -21.16 -2.98
C ALA A 1 -12.38 -22.00 -4.21
N ARG A 2 -13.55 -22.59 -4.27
CA ARG A 2 -13.95 -23.49 -5.37
C ARG A 2 -14.62 -22.76 -6.52
N PHE A 3 -15.07 -21.55 -6.27
CA PHE A 3 -15.74 -20.69 -7.23
C PHE A 3 -15.04 -19.34 -7.25
N GLU A 4 -15.32 -18.53 -8.26
CA GLU A 4 -14.75 -17.21 -8.39
C GLU A 4 -14.96 -16.38 -7.11
N VAL A 5 -13.85 -15.89 -6.56
CA VAL A 5 -13.80 -15.02 -5.39
C VAL A 5 -13.04 -13.76 -5.75
N CYS A 6 -13.24 -12.70 -4.97
CA CYS A 6 -12.52 -11.47 -5.13
C CYS A 6 -11.25 -11.49 -4.26
N PHE A 7 -10.13 -11.09 -4.85
CA PHE A 7 -8.91 -10.72 -4.13
C PHE A 7 -8.51 -9.29 -4.50
N HIS A 8 -7.54 -8.72 -3.85
CA HIS A 8 -7.12 -7.35 -4.14
C HIS A 8 -5.60 -7.23 -4.10
N LYS A 9 -5.01 -6.73 -5.19
CA LYS A 9 -3.58 -6.53 -5.44
C LYS A 9 -2.80 -7.84 -5.57
N TRP A 10 -2.99 -8.82 -4.68
CA TRP A 10 -2.24 -10.07 -4.68
C TRP A 10 -3.03 -11.23 -4.07
N LEU A 11 -2.63 -12.42 -4.43
CA LEU A 11 -2.95 -13.68 -3.77
C LEU A 11 -1.71 -14.56 -3.76
N ASP A 12 -1.66 -15.52 -2.85
CA ASP A 12 -0.56 -16.46 -2.76
C ASP A 12 -1.06 -17.90 -2.66
N LEU A 13 -0.38 -18.79 -3.33
CA LEU A 13 -0.57 -20.23 -3.25
C LEU A 13 0.77 -20.85 -2.89
N ALA A 14 0.90 -21.30 -1.65
CA ALA A 14 2.15 -21.78 -1.12
C ALA A 14 2.02 -23.13 -0.41
N GLU A 15 3.08 -23.85 -0.38
CA GLU A 15 3.37 -24.96 0.52
C GLU A 15 4.46 -24.52 1.52
N TYR A 16 5.05 -25.43 2.26
CA TYR A 16 5.92 -25.08 3.40
C TYR A 16 7.15 -24.23 3.02
N ASP A 17 7.80 -24.53 1.92
CA ASP A 17 9.10 -23.97 1.52
C ASP A 17 9.08 -23.32 0.15
N TYR A 18 7.95 -23.29 -0.53
CA TYR A 18 7.80 -22.72 -1.86
C TYR A 18 6.40 -22.18 -2.07
N GLY A 19 6.31 -21.04 -2.75
CA GLY A 19 5.05 -20.44 -3.12
C GLY A 19 5.07 -19.73 -4.47
N VAL A 20 3.89 -19.41 -4.93
CA VAL A 20 3.69 -18.59 -6.12
C VAL A 20 2.65 -17.53 -5.81
N SER A 21 3.08 -16.28 -5.79
CA SER A 21 2.18 -15.15 -5.68
C SER A 21 1.71 -14.69 -7.05
N PHE A 22 0.43 -14.30 -7.13
CA PHE A 22 -0.18 -13.69 -8.31
C PHE A 22 -0.50 -12.25 -7.98
N LEU A 23 0.10 -11.33 -8.72
CA LEU A 23 -0.03 -9.89 -8.51
C LEU A 23 -0.84 -9.28 -9.66
N THR A 24 -1.66 -8.29 -9.38
CA THR A 24 -2.48 -7.64 -10.41
C THR A 24 -2.73 -6.17 -10.09
N ASP A 25 -2.85 -5.38 -11.14
CA ASP A 25 -3.22 -3.96 -11.04
C ASP A 25 -4.73 -3.71 -11.07
N SER A 26 -5.52 -4.61 -11.64
CA SER A 26 -6.91 -4.33 -11.96
C SER A 26 -7.83 -5.54 -12.07
N LYS A 27 -7.31 -6.77 -12.10
CA LYS A 27 -8.11 -7.99 -12.28
C LYS A 27 -8.22 -8.76 -10.97
N TYR A 28 -9.38 -8.74 -10.35
CA TYR A 28 -9.59 -9.18 -8.97
C TYR A 28 -10.45 -10.44 -8.83
N GLY A 29 -10.92 -11.03 -9.94
CA GLY A 29 -11.65 -12.28 -9.92
C GLY A 29 -10.72 -13.48 -10.08
N VAL A 30 -10.83 -14.47 -9.20
CA VAL A 30 -10.01 -15.67 -9.22
C VAL A 30 -10.81 -16.90 -8.80
N SER A 31 -10.52 -18.02 -9.44
CA SER A 31 -10.94 -19.35 -9.01
C SER A 31 -9.70 -20.16 -8.62
N ILE A 32 -9.79 -20.86 -7.49
CA ILE A 32 -8.70 -21.72 -7.01
C ILE A 32 -9.25 -23.10 -6.73
N TYR A 33 -8.68 -24.08 -7.39
CA TYR A 33 -9.03 -25.48 -7.21
C TYR A 33 -7.75 -26.33 -7.16
N ASP A 34 -7.50 -26.95 -6.02
CA ASP A 34 -6.28 -27.69 -5.75
C ASP A 34 -5.04 -26.81 -5.99
N SER A 35 -4.14 -27.19 -6.87
CA SER A 35 -2.95 -26.42 -7.28
C SER A 35 -3.17 -25.55 -8.53
N GLN A 36 -4.40 -25.40 -8.98
CA GLN A 36 -4.75 -24.59 -10.14
C GLN A 36 -5.31 -23.24 -9.72
N VAL A 37 -4.78 -22.17 -10.32
CA VAL A 37 -5.24 -20.79 -10.17
C VAL A 37 -5.72 -20.28 -11.52
N GLU A 38 -6.96 -19.79 -11.58
CA GLU A 38 -7.56 -19.22 -12.78
C GLU A 38 -7.92 -17.75 -12.52
N LEU A 39 -7.21 -16.84 -13.17
CA LEU A 39 -7.47 -15.40 -13.08
C LEU A 39 -8.51 -14.99 -14.14
N THR A 40 -9.60 -14.37 -13.71
CA THR A 40 -10.62 -13.82 -14.60
C THR A 40 -10.13 -12.50 -15.18
N LEU A 41 -9.83 -12.46 -16.46
CA LEU A 41 -9.36 -11.26 -17.16
C LEU A 41 -10.53 -10.40 -17.67
N LEU A 42 -11.52 -11.02 -18.34
CA LEU A 42 -12.71 -10.37 -18.88
C LEU A 42 -13.92 -11.30 -18.74
N LYS A 43 -15.06 -10.73 -18.49
CA LYS A 43 -16.32 -11.49 -18.35
C LYS A 43 -17.28 -11.32 -19.53
N CYS A 44 -17.25 -10.18 -20.20
CA CYS A 44 -18.03 -9.85 -21.40
C CYS A 44 -19.55 -10.11 -21.25
N GLY A 45 -20.10 -9.76 -20.11
CA GLY A 45 -21.53 -9.87 -19.84
C GLY A 45 -22.34 -8.99 -20.82
N ASN A 46 -23.50 -9.47 -21.26
CA ASN A 46 -24.37 -8.73 -22.17
C ASN A 46 -25.64 -8.19 -21.51
N TYR A 47 -25.74 -8.31 -20.18
CA TYR A 47 -26.83 -7.75 -19.39
C TYR A 47 -26.27 -7.19 -18.07
N PRO A 48 -26.68 -6.02 -17.60
CA PRO A 48 -27.68 -5.11 -18.19
C PRO A 48 -27.18 -4.28 -19.38
N ASN A 49 -25.87 -4.21 -19.59
CA ASN A 49 -25.28 -3.50 -20.72
C ASN A 49 -24.82 -4.50 -21.80
N PRO A 50 -25.44 -4.51 -23.02
CA PRO A 50 -25.03 -5.42 -24.06
C PRO A 50 -23.67 -5.16 -24.68
N ASP A 51 -23.10 -3.99 -24.40
CA ASP A 51 -21.75 -3.59 -24.84
C ASP A 51 -20.71 -3.58 -23.71
N ALA A 52 -21.05 -4.22 -22.58
CA ALA A 52 -20.10 -4.38 -21.48
C ALA A 52 -18.82 -5.08 -21.96
N ASP A 53 -17.68 -4.55 -21.51
CA ASP A 53 -16.34 -5.05 -21.82
C ASP A 53 -15.96 -5.06 -23.31
N ARG A 54 -16.72 -4.36 -24.17
CA ARG A 54 -16.30 -4.14 -25.56
C ARG A 54 -15.31 -2.99 -25.66
N GLY A 55 -14.20 -3.24 -26.33
CA GLY A 55 -13.16 -2.21 -26.54
C GLY A 55 -11.75 -2.73 -26.32
N HIS A 56 -10.81 -1.79 -26.22
CA HIS A 56 -9.43 -2.09 -25.90
C HIS A 56 -9.28 -2.19 -24.38
N HIS A 57 -8.55 -3.22 -23.94
CA HIS A 57 -8.26 -3.45 -22.53
C HIS A 57 -6.75 -3.55 -22.33
N GLU A 58 -6.24 -2.88 -21.32
CA GLU A 58 -4.88 -3.01 -20.83
C GLU A 58 -4.93 -3.37 -19.35
N PHE A 59 -4.14 -4.36 -18.96
CA PHE A 59 -3.99 -4.76 -17.57
C PHE A 59 -2.66 -5.48 -17.38
N VAL A 60 -2.13 -5.40 -16.17
CA VAL A 60 -0.89 -6.07 -15.79
C VAL A 60 -1.19 -7.12 -14.74
N TYR A 61 -0.64 -8.30 -14.93
CA TYR A 61 -0.53 -9.30 -13.88
C TYR A 61 0.88 -9.91 -13.89
N SER A 62 1.31 -10.38 -12.74
CA SER A 62 2.61 -11.00 -12.56
C SER A 62 2.45 -12.35 -11.87
N VAL A 63 3.29 -13.29 -12.24
CA VAL A 63 3.48 -14.55 -11.55
C VAL A 63 4.83 -14.47 -10.86
N TYR A 64 4.83 -14.54 -9.53
CA TYR A 64 6.00 -14.33 -8.68
C TYR A 64 6.30 -15.60 -7.85
N PRO A 65 7.12 -16.53 -8.38
CA PRO A 65 7.59 -17.68 -7.62
C PRO A 65 8.56 -17.26 -6.52
N HIS A 66 8.45 -17.87 -5.34
CA HIS A 66 9.31 -17.53 -4.21
C HIS A 66 9.58 -18.74 -3.31
N GLU A 67 10.65 -18.65 -2.54
CA GLU A 67 10.95 -19.57 -1.45
C GLU A 67 10.21 -19.13 -0.18
N GLY A 68 9.81 -20.09 0.65
CA GLY A 68 9.13 -19.84 1.92
C GLY A 68 7.72 -19.26 1.76
N ASP A 69 7.32 -18.48 2.74
CA ASP A 69 6.00 -17.85 2.76
C ASP A 69 6.00 -16.46 2.07
N TRP A 70 4.81 -15.95 1.78
CA TRP A 70 4.60 -14.66 1.13
C TRP A 70 5.12 -13.46 1.95
N GLN A 71 5.21 -13.59 3.29
CA GLN A 71 5.77 -12.55 4.15
C GLN A 71 7.27 -12.40 3.91
N MET A 72 8.00 -13.50 3.97
CA MET A 72 9.45 -13.53 3.73
C MET A 72 9.80 -13.16 2.29
N ALA A 73 8.93 -13.51 1.36
CA ALA A 73 9.09 -13.17 -0.06
C ALA A 73 8.81 -11.70 -0.38
N GLY A 74 8.25 -10.92 0.55
CA GLY A 74 7.92 -9.52 0.33
C GLY A 74 6.77 -9.29 -0.65
N THR A 75 5.90 -10.28 -0.84
CA THR A 75 4.79 -10.27 -1.82
C THR A 75 3.95 -8.99 -1.75
N VAL A 76 3.70 -8.46 -0.56
CA VAL A 76 2.93 -7.22 -0.39
C VAL A 76 3.65 -6.04 -1.03
N GLY A 77 4.96 -5.91 -0.81
CA GLY A 77 5.78 -4.85 -1.40
C GLY A 77 5.80 -4.91 -2.93
N GLU A 78 5.99 -6.11 -3.49
CA GLU A 78 5.95 -6.33 -4.94
C GLU A 78 4.59 -6.00 -5.54
N ALA A 79 3.50 -6.35 -4.85
CA ALA A 79 2.15 -5.98 -5.28
C ALA A 79 1.93 -4.46 -5.27
N TYR A 80 2.47 -3.76 -4.27
CA TYR A 80 2.44 -2.29 -4.22
C TYR A 80 3.27 -1.67 -5.34
N ALA A 81 4.42 -2.22 -5.69
CA ALA A 81 5.25 -1.72 -6.78
C ALA A 81 4.53 -1.77 -8.14
N ILE A 82 3.75 -2.83 -8.40
CA ILE A 82 2.91 -2.93 -9.62
C ILE A 82 1.77 -1.90 -9.59
N ASN A 83 1.13 -1.70 -8.43
CA ASN A 83 -0.03 -0.83 -8.30
C ASN A 83 0.34 0.66 -8.18
N ASN A 84 1.56 0.98 -7.75
CA ASN A 84 2.08 2.33 -7.57
C ASN A 84 3.43 2.47 -8.25
N PRO A 85 3.47 2.47 -9.60
CA PRO A 85 4.73 2.54 -10.34
C PRO A 85 5.45 3.87 -10.08
N VAL A 86 6.77 3.83 -10.09
CA VAL A 86 7.62 5.01 -9.94
C VAL A 86 7.34 6.01 -11.05
N THR A 87 7.08 7.26 -10.68
CA THR A 87 6.88 8.35 -11.63
C THR A 87 8.17 9.15 -11.79
N ALA A 88 8.66 9.27 -13.01
CA ALA A 88 9.81 10.08 -13.35
C ALA A 88 9.38 11.43 -13.93
N VAL A 89 9.90 12.52 -13.38
CA VAL A 89 9.66 13.87 -13.88
C VAL A 89 10.98 14.46 -14.38
N VAL A 90 11.04 14.79 -15.67
CA VAL A 90 12.21 15.43 -16.28
C VAL A 90 12.02 16.95 -16.24
N ARG A 91 12.91 17.65 -15.56
CA ARG A 91 13.00 19.13 -15.67
C ARG A 91 13.93 19.51 -16.81
N THR A 92 13.48 20.40 -17.70
CA THR A 92 14.34 21.00 -18.72
C THR A 92 15.26 22.04 -18.08
N MET A 93 16.47 22.20 -18.62
CA MET A 93 17.53 23.07 -18.06
C MET A 93 17.20 24.58 -18.05
N GLU A 94 16.04 24.98 -18.53
CA GLU A 94 15.61 26.39 -18.57
C GLU A 94 15.20 26.98 -17.22
N THR A 95 14.96 26.11 -16.22
CA THR A 95 14.61 26.55 -14.86
C THR A 95 15.83 26.42 -13.97
N VAL A 96 16.53 27.52 -13.75
CA VAL A 96 17.58 27.57 -12.73
C VAL A 96 16.90 27.53 -11.36
N VAL A 97 17.02 26.40 -10.69
CA VAL A 97 16.58 26.28 -9.29
C VAL A 97 17.67 26.86 -8.41
N PRO A 98 17.37 27.87 -7.58
CA PRO A 98 18.34 28.40 -6.61
C PRO A 98 18.90 27.29 -5.72
N GLU A 99 20.16 27.37 -5.30
CA GLU A 99 20.81 26.35 -4.47
C GLU A 99 20.02 26.05 -3.18
N ALA A 100 19.41 27.08 -2.58
CA ALA A 100 18.58 26.96 -1.38
C ALA A 100 17.25 26.20 -1.61
N GLU A 101 16.83 25.98 -2.85
CA GLU A 101 15.60 25.27 -3.22
C GLU A 101 15.89 23.89 -3.79
N LYS A 102 17.14 23.46 -3.83
CA LYS A 102 17.49 22.11 -4.27
C LYS A 102 17.07 21.09 -3.21
N LEU A 103 16.26 20.17 -3.64
CA LEU A 103 15.90 19.02 -2.80
C LEU A 103 17.11 18.08 -2.66
N PRO A 104 17.21 17.35 -1.55
CA PRO A 104 18.22 16.31 -1.40
C PRO A 104 18.02 15.22 -2.47
N ALA A 105 19.07 14.44 -2.74
CA ALA A 105 19.00 13.33 -3.69
C ALA A 105 18.01 12.25 -3.27
N GLU A 106 17.87 12.07 -1.96
CA GLU A 106 16.93 11.14 -1.34
C GLU A 106 16.19 11.88 -0.22
N TYR A 107 14.89 11.65 -0.12
CA TYR A 107 14.03 12.24 0.88
C TYR A 107 12.94 11.26 1.30
N GLU A 108 12.83 11.03 2.59
CA GLU A 108 11.79 10.23 3.21
C GLU A 108 11.08 11.09 4.28
N ALA A 109 9.81 11.37 4.10
CA ALA A 109 9.04 12.20 5.04
C ALA A 109 8.78 11.48 6.36
N VAL A 110 8.56 10.17 6.29
CA VAL A 110 8.31 9.31 7.46
C VAL A 110 8.93 7.95 7.19
N HIS A 111 9.83 7.52 8.07
CA HIS A 111 10.36 6.16 8.09
C HIS A 111 9.66 5.33 9.17
N ILE A 112 9.21 4.14 8.81
CA ILE A 112 8.61 3.16 9.73
C ILE A 112 9.51 1.93 9.78
N SER A 113 10.03 1.59 10.95
CA SER A 113 11.09 0.59 11.13
C SER A 113 10.65 -0.87 10.98
N SER A 114 9.47 -1.15 10.44
CA SER A 114 8.93 -2.52 10.40
C SER A 114 8.35 -2.87 9.03
N GLU A 115 8.86 -3.94 8.43
CA GLU A 115 8.50 -4.40 7.08
C GLU A 115 7.05 -4.86 6.93
N ASN A 116 6.39 -5.20 8.04
CA ASN A 116 4.99 -5.60 8.05
C ASN A 116 4.01 -4.43 8.24
N LEU A 117 4.50 -3.21 8.22
CA LEU A 117 3.67 -2.00 8.22
C LEU A 117 3.74 -1.32 6.86
N VAL A 118 2.59 -1.21 6.24
CA VAL A 118 2.45 -0.60 4.91
C VAL A 118 1.86 0.80 5.05
N THR A 119 2.59 1.81 4.59
CA THR A 119 2.06 3.18 4.47
C THR A 119 1.14 3.26 3.26
N GLU A 120 -0.14 3.48 3.50
CA GLU A 120 -1.17 3.57 2.46
C GLU A 120 -1.44 5.02 2.04
N VAL A 121 -1.34 5.95 2.98
CA VAL A 121 -1.66 7.36 2.74
C VAL A 121 -0.64 8.26 3.42
N LEU A 122 -0.14 9.24 2.68
CA LEU A 122 0.50 10.45 3.21
C LEU A 122 -0.10 11.62 2.44
N LYS A 123 -0.86 12.47 3.13
CA LYS A 123 -1.57 13.57 2.50
C LYS A 123 -1.77 14.75 3.45
N ARG A 124 -2.17 15.88 2.91
CA ARG A 124 -2.69 16.99 3.72
C ARG A 124 -4.02 16.59 4.35
N ALA A 125 -4.28 17.02 5.59
CA ALA A 125 -5.58 16.83 6.24
C ALA A 125 -6.70 17.52 5.45
N GLU A 126 -7.93 16.99 5.49
CA GLU A 126 -9.08 17.52 4.73
C GLU A 126 -9.45 18.96 5.14
N ASP A 127 -9.24 19.33 6.40
CA ASP A 127 -9.44 20.69 6.90
C ASP A 127 -8.27 21.64 6.56
N GLY A 128 -7.20 21.14 5.96
CA GLY A 128 -6.00 21.88 5.59
C GLY A 128 -5.01 22.10 6.74
N GLU A 129 -5.28 21.58 7.94
CA GLU A 129 -4.43 21.74 9.10
C GLU A 129 -3.67 20.46 9.45
N GLY A 130 -2.36 20.47 9.17
CA GLY A 130 -1.49 19.31 9.40
C GLY A 130 -1.51 18.29 8.26
N ASP A 131 -0.82 17.19 8.47
CA ASP A 131 -0.65 16.09 7.54
C ASP A 131 -1.24 14.81 8.14
N ILE A 132 -1.75 13.94 7.28
CA ILE A 132 -2.30 12.64 7.66
C ILE A 132 -1.35 11.56 7.15
N ILE A 133 -0.96 10.67 8.04
CA ILE A 133 -0.36 9.39 7.65
C ILE A 133 -1.26 8.25 8.07
N ARG A 134 -1.48 7.31 7.16
CA ARG A 134 -2.22 6.07 7.44
C ARG A 134 -1.41 4.88 7.02
N PHE A 135 -1.31 3.92 7.91
CA PHE A 135 -0.61 2.67 7.67
C PHE A 135 -1.33 1.52 8.35
N TYR A 136 -1.04 0.30 7.90
CA TYR A 136 -1.67 -0.90 8.44
C TYR A 136 -0.67 -2.03 8.61
N GLU A 137 -0.96 -2.92 9.54
CA GLU A 137 -0.22 -4.15 9.76
C GLU A 137 -0.72 -5.23 8.78
N CYS A 138 0.18 -5.88 8.03
CA CYS A 138 -0.19 -6.79 6.95
C CYS A 138 0.19 -8.27 7.18
N TRP A 139 0.89 -8.63 8.27
CA TRP A 139 1.38 -9.99 8.52
C TRP A 139 0.63 -10.75 9.61
N ASN A 140 -0.51 -10.25 10.09
CA ASN A 140 -1.29 -10.86 11.16
C ASN A 140 -0.50 -11.03 12.47
N ARG A 141 0.31 -10.04 12.86
CA ARG A 141 1.09 -10.11 14.10
C ARG A 141 1.05 -8.79 14.89
N ARG A 142 1.28 -8.89 16.19
CA ARG A 142 1.51 -7.72 17.02
C ARG A 142 2.88 -7.15 16.69
N THR A 143 2.93 -5.85 16.46
CA THR A 143 4.15 -5.16 16.06
C THR A 143 4.29 -3.88 16.85
N THR A 144 5.52 -3.56 17.26
CA THR A 144 5.87 -2.23 17.74
C THR A 144 6.93 -1.69 16.80
N ALA A 145 6.63 -0.58 16.13
CA ALA A 145 7.52 0.07 15.19
C ALA A 145 7.97 1.42 15.70
N GLU A 146 9.16 1.82 15.31
CA GLU A 146 9.66 3.19 15.47
C GLU A 146 9.20 4.03 14.29
N LEU A 147 8.79 5.26 14.59
CA LEU A 147 8.41 6.28 13.62
C LEU A 147 9.48 7.37 13.63
N VAL A 148 10.15 7.56 12.51
CA VAL A 148 11.12 8.64 12.36
C VAL A 148 10.57 9.63 11.35
N PHE A 149 10.36 10.85 11.78
CA PHE A 149 9.83 11.93 10.95
C PHE A 149 10.94 12.84 10.44
N ASP A 150 10.76 13.43 9.28
CA ASP A 150 11.68 14.39 8.67
C ASP A 150 11.78 15.72 9.44
N ARG A 151 10.80 15.99 10.30
CA ARG A 151 10.68 17.22 11.12
C ARG A 151 10.03 16.95 12.47
N GLN A 152 10.10 17.93 13.35
CA GLN A 152 9.37 17.88 14.61
C GLN A 152 7.92 18.35 14.39
N TYR A 153 6.99 17.63 14.98
CA TYR A 153 5.59 17.99 15.03
C TYR A 153 5.21 18.47 16.44
N ARG A 154 4.45 19.55 16.50
CA ARG A 154 3.94 20.10 17.76
C ARG A 154 2.94 19.16 18.43
N LYS A 155 2.18 18.44 17.62
CA LYS A 155 1.14 17.53 18.11
C LYS A 155 1.01 16.33 17.14
N ILE A 156 0.91 15.15 17.73
CA ILE A 156 0.60 13.91 17.03
C ILE A 156 -0.68 13.34 17.65
N SER A 157 -1.69 13.07 16.84
CA SER A 157 -2.96 12.53 17.30
C SER A 157 -3.32 11.25 16.56
N LEU A 158 -3.86 10.29 17.28
CA LEU A 158 -4.58 9.15 16.71
C LEU A 158 -5.96 9.63 16.25
N CYS A 159 -6.32 9.30 15.02
CA CYS A 159 -7.58 9.69 14.40
C CYS A 159 -8.34 8.46 13.88
N ASN A 160 -9.63 8.62 13.71
CA ASN A 160 -10.45 7.68 12.96
C ASN A 160 -10.26 7.85 11.44
N MET A 161 -10.98 7.06 10.64
CA MET A 161 -10.90 7.11 9.16
C MET A 161 -11.41 8.42 8.56
N LEU A 162 -12.18 9.22 9.32
CA LEU A 162 -12.69 10.55 8.93
C LEU A 162 -11.77 11.69 9.39
N GLU A 163 -10.58 11.35 9.90
CA GLU A 163 -9.56 12.28 10.42
C GLU A 163 -9.98 13.02 11.69
N GLU A 164 -11.04 12.57 12.34
CA GLU A 164 -11.47 13.09 13.65
C GLU A 164 -10.54 12.56 14.73
N GLU A 165 -10.04 13.47 15.58
CA GLU A 165 -9.13 13.15 16.67
C GLU A 165 -9.81 12.28 17.73
N GLU A 166 -9.21 11.13 18.03
CA GLU A 166 -9.64 10.23 19.10
C GLU A 166 -8.75 10.35 20.34
N LYS A 167 -7.46 10.57 20.12
CA LYS A 167 -6.48 10.63 21.21
C LYS A 167 -5.23 11.40 20.81
N VAL A 168 -4.85 12.37 21.61
CA VAL A 168 -3.52 13.01 21.49
C VAL A 168 -2.46 12.04 22.02
N LEU A 169 -1.42 11.84 21.25
CA LEU A 169 -0.23 11.08 21.64
C LEU A 169 0.79 12.03 22.26
N ASP A 170 1.84 11.46 22.88
CA ASP A 170 2.95 12.25 23.40
C ASP A 170 3.68 12.96 22.26
N GLU A 171 4.13 14.19 22.46
CA GLU A 171 4.91 14.98 21.47
C GLU A 171 6.18 14.27 21.00
N ASN A 172 6.71 13.36 21.81
CA ASN A 172 7.88 12.53 21.50
C ASN A 172 7.49 11.10 21.12
N THR A 173 6.28 10.88 20.62
CA THR A 173 5.87 9.54 20.19
C THR A 173 6.70 9.12 18.97
N ASP A 174 7.74 8.35 19.25
CA ASP A 174 8.62 7.72 18.28
C ASP A 174 8.26 6.25 18.05
N ARG A 175 7.27 5.72 18.78
CA ARG A 175 6.88 4.31 18.74
C ARG A 175 5.38 4.13 18.72
N ILE A 176 4.94 3.17 17.91
CA ILE A 176 3.55 2.75 17.87
C ILE A 176 3.42 1.24 17.98
N SER A 177 2.46 0.79 18.79
CA SER A 177 2.14 -0.63 18.93
C SER A 177 0.83 -0.93 18.23
N MET A 178 0.85 -1.92 17.35
CA MET A 178 -0.28 -2.32 16.52
C MET A 178 -0.68 -3.76 16.77
N LYS A 179 -1.97 -4.01 16.68
CA LYS A 179 -2.56 -5.36 16.66
C LYS A 179 -2.49 -5.95 15.25
N PRO A 180 -2.68 -7.28 15.12
CA PRO A 180 -2.84 -7.92 13.83
C PRO A 180 -3.90 -7.21 12.95
N TYR A 181 -3.54 -6.87 11.72
CA TYR A 181 -4.38 -6.21 10.72
C TYR A 181 -4.97 -4.85 11.17
N GLU A 182 -4.39 -4.22 12.17
CA GLU A 182 -4.83 -2.90 12.62
C GLU A 182 -4.46 -1.82 11.59
N ILE A 183 -5.40 -0.92 11.35
CA ILE A 183 -5.18 0.30 10.57
C ILE A 183 -5.04 1.45 11.56
N VAL A 184 -3.99 2.24 11.39
CA VAL A 184 -3.73 3.43 12.20
C VAL A 184 -3.71 4.66 11.32
N THR A 185 -4.40 5.70 11.74
CA THR A 185 -4.35 7.03 11.15
C THR A 185 -3.77 7.99 12.17
N LEU A 186 -2.67 8.65 11.82
CA LEU A 186 -2.09 9.72 12.62
C LEU A 186 -2.28 11.06 11.92
N ARG A 187 -2.60 12.08 12.70
CA ARG A 187 -2.57 13.47 12.30
C ARG A 187 -1.33 14.12 12.89
N LEU A 188 -0.59 14.82 12.07
CA LEU A 188 0.69 15.43 12.36
C LEU A 188 0.55 16.95 12.19
N GLU A 189 0.63 17.71 13.28
CA GLU A 189 0.50 19.17 13.29
C GLU A 189 1.87 19.81 13.54
N VAL A 190 2.27 20.79 12.72
CA VAL A 190 3.53 21.55 12.84
C VAL A 190 3.41 22.68 13.86
#